data_489edc3b2325322cbf6dfdcb409dfbe7
#
_entry.id   489edc3b2325322cbf6dfdcb409dfbe7
#
_cell.length_a   1.000
_cell.length_b   1.000
_cell.length_c   1.000
_cell.angle_alpha   90.00
_cell.angle_beta   90.00
_cell.angle_gamma   90.00
#
_symmetry.space_group_name_H-M   'P 1'
#
loop_
_entity.id
_entity.type
_entity.pdbx_description
1 polymer ?
#
loop_
_entity_poly.entity_id
_entity_poly.type
_entity_poly.pdbx_seq_one_letter_code
_entity_poly.pdbx_strand_id
1 'polypeptide(L)'
;MIYSTLFATGDLPTMQHTHTTRSFQVIALLLAGLMLGACSSNSKEPVIEDVKPEAELYSSAMNKLEDGNYRPAIEDLETLEARYPYGRHSQQAQLELVYAYYRSSQPAAAKAAAARFIRLHPDHEHVDYAYYLKGLTAFEENKGAFDQYLGTDKAKNDPGAARDSFVDFATLLERFPNSQYAPDSRVRMVYLRNLLAKHEIHVANYYISRNAWLAAANRAKYVVENYQLTPSVETALGIMVRAYGELGLQNNADNAQRVLDANYGAATHTATVSVAEELQ
;
A
#
# COMPACT_ATOMS: atom_id res chain seq x y z
N MET A 1 13.65 -69.77 15.40
CA MET A 1 14.90 -70.31 15.98
C MET A 1 15.36 -69.26 16.99
N ILE A 2 15.03 -69.47 18.30
CA ILE A 2 15.89 -70.15 19.26
C ILE A 2 17.14 -69.28 19.56
N TYR A 3 17.33 -68.67 20.72
CA TYR A 3 17.52 -69.02 22.14
C TYR A 3 17.58 -67.70 22.93
N SER A 4 16.84 -67.44 23.98
CA SER A 4 16.93 -67.98 25.36
C SER A 4 18.18 -67.59 26.15
N THR A 5 17.87 -66.81 27.22
CA THR A 5 18.40 -66.81 28.60
C THR A 5 19.83 -66.35 28.91
N LEU A 6 19.93 -65.42 29.84
CA LEU A 6 20.54 -65.72 31.15
C LEU A 6 20.31 -64.55 32.18
N PHE A 7 19.81 -64.92 33.32
CA PHE A 7 19.71 -64.18 34.56
C PHE A 7 21.08 -63.93 35.18
N ALA A 8 21.30 -62.74 35.72
CA ALA A 8 22.28 -62.58 36.81
C ALA A 8 21.74 -61.57 37.80
N THR A 9 21.44 -62.03 38.97
CA THR A 9 21.11 -61.31 40.21
C THR A 9 22.35 -60.59 40.72
N GLY A 10 22.27 -59.29 40.95
CA GLY A 10 23.29 -58.50 41.61
C GLY A 10 22.66 -57.54 42.61
N ASP A 11 23.06 -57.69 43.84
CA ASP A 11 22.58 -57.00 45.04
C ASP A 11 22.59 -55.48 44.94
N LEU A 12 21.50 -54.83 45.39
CA LEU A 12 21.38 -53.41 45.59
C LEU A 12 21.90 -53.01 46.98
N PRO A 13 22.82 -52.07 47.13
CA PRO A 13 23.14 -51.48 48.40
C PRO A 13 22.03 -50.46 48.79
N THR A 14 21.51 -50.65 50.00
CA THR A 14 20.60 -49.71 50.69
C THR A 14 21.33 -48.39 50.97
N MET A 15 21.04 -47.32 50.23
CA MET A 15 21.45 -45.97 50.57
C MET A 15 20.41 -45.31 51.48
N GLN A 16 20.87 -44.89 52.64
CA GLN A 16 20.10 -44.18 53.65
C GLN A 16 19.71 -42.78 53.17
N HIS A 17 18.43 -42.56 52.94
CA HIS A 17 17.83 -41.25 52.68
C HIS A 17 17.35 -40.59 53.98
N THR A 18 18.18 -39.75 54.61
CA THR A 18 17.71 -38.99 55.79
C THR A 18 18.07 -37.49 55.80
N HIS A 19 18.72 -36.94 54.79
CA HIS A 19 19.09 -35.50 54.79
C HIS A 19 18.48 -34.65 53.67
N THR A 20 17.81 -35.24 52.67
CA THR A 20 17.30 -34.47 51.51
C THR A 20 15.89 -33.91 51.72
N THR A 21 15.08 -34.48 52.60
CA THR A 21 13.70 -34.03 52.80
C THR A 21 13.56 -32.71 53.52
N ARG A 22 14.48 -32.35 54.41
CA ARG A 22 14.44 -31.05 55.13
C ARG A 22 14.81 -29.87 54.20
N SER A 23 15.72 -30.04 53.29
CA SER A 23 16.11 -28.99 52.33
C SER A 23 15.01 -28.75 51.31
N PHE A 24 14.29 -29.76 50.86
CA PHE A 24 13.14 -29.61 49.96
C PHE A 24 11.96 -28.86 50.59
N GLN A 25 11.69 -29.12 51.88
CA GLN A 25 10.62 -28.42 52.60
C GLN A 25 10.92 -26.94 52.83
N VAL A 26 12.17 -26.56 53.07
CA VAL A 26 12.56 -25.16 53.23
C VAL A 26 12.48 -24.40 51.92
N ILE A 27 12.89 -25.02 50.80
CA ILE A 27 12.80 -24.43 49.46
C ILE A 27 11.34 -24.28 49.01
N ALA A 28 10.48 -25.26 49.29
CA ALA A 28 9.04 -25.20 48.98
C ALA A 28 8.32 -24.11 49.80
N LEU A 29 8.68 -23.91 51.07
CA LEU A 29 8.15 -22.80 51.89
C LEU A 29 8.62 -21.44 51.46
N LEU A 30 9.87 -21.28 50.98
CA LEU A 30 10.38 -20.05 50.41
C LEU A 30 9.72 -19.71 49.07
N LEU A 31 9.47 -20.69 48.21
CA LEU A 31 8.74 -20.52 46.95
C LEU A 31 7.25 -20.19 47.18
N ALA A 32 6.59 -20.79 48.18
CA ALA A 32 5.21 -20.46 48.54
C ALA A 32 5.10 -19.04 49.13
N GLY A 33 6.10 -18.58 49.88
CA GLY A 33 6.16 -17.19 50.39
C GLY A 33 6.32 -16.14 49.30
N LEU A 34 7.05 -16.45 48.20
CA LEU A 34 7.22 -15.56 47.04
C LEU A 34 5.93 -15.43 46.19
N MET A 35 5.08 -16.45 46.18
CA MET A 35 3.81 -16.43 45.45
C MET A 35 2.71 -15.63 46.17
N LEU A 36 2.80 -15.41 47.46
CA LEU A 36 1.84 -14.61 48.26
C LEU A 36 2.11 -13.09 48.18
N GLY A 37 3.31 -12.67 47.73
CA GLY A 37 3.67 -11.26 47.53
C GLY A 37 3.24 -10.67 46.20
N ALA A 38 2.81 -11.49 45.21
CA ALA A 38 2.48 -11.04 43.87
C ALA A 38 1.07 -10.45 43.71
N CYS A 39 0.23 -10.49 44.76
CA CYS A 39 -1.12 -9.90 44.74
C CYS A 39 -1.21 -8.58 45.52
N SER A 40 -0.13 -7.80 45.58
CA SER A 40 -0.24 -6.37 45.83
C SER A 40 -0.72 -5.72 44.55
N SER A 41 -2.00 -5.84 44.21
CA SER A 41 -2.65 -4.98 43.23
C SER A 41 -2.52 -3.57 43.77
N ASN A 42 -1.55 -2.84 43.25
CA ASN A 42 -1.53 -1.39 43.32
C ASN A 42 -2.79 -0.94 42.55
N SER A 43 -3.93 -0.92 43.25
CA SER A 43 -5.12 -0.23 42.77
C SER A 43 -4.73 1.24 42.69
N LYS A 44 -4.13 1.63 41.55
CA LYS A 44 -4.16 3.03 41.14
C LYS A 44 -5.65 3.33 41.13
N GLU A 45 -6.10 4.19 42.04
CA GLU A 45 -7.39 4.84 41.90
C GLU A 45 -7.52 5.21 40.43
N PRO A 46 -8.68 4.95 39.77
CA PRO A 46 -8.87 5.41 38.41
C PRO A 46 -8.59 6.91 38.47
N VAL A 47 -7.47 7.33 37.88
CA VAL A 47 -7.24 8.73 37.60
C VAL A 47 -8.45 9.06 36.74
N ILE A 48 -9.41 9.81 37.30
CA ILE A 48 -10.47 10.43 36.52
C ILE A 48 -9.70 11.42 35.65
N GLU A 49 -9.28 10.94 34.48
CA GLU A 49 -8.63 11.73 33.48
C GLU A 49 -9.60 12.86 33.18
N ASP A 50 -9.18 14.07 33.45
CA ASP A 50 -10.02 15.26 33.31
C ASP A 50 -10.55 15.25 31.88
N VAL A 51 -11.86 14.94 31.73
CA VAL A 51 -12.47 14.66 30.42
C VAL A 51 -12.51 15.99 29.68
N LYS A 52 -11.52 16.20 28.80
CA LYS A 52 -11.48 17.41 27.98
C LYS A 52 -12.76 17.51 27.16
N PRO A 53 -13.42 18.67 27.18
CA PRO A 53 -14.59 18.93 26.33
C PRO A 53 -14.26 18.76 24.84
N GLU A 54 -15.27 18.42 24.04
CA GLU A 54 -15.14 18.25 22.59
C GLU A 54 -14.42 19.42 21.90
N ALA A 55 -14.85 20.66 22.23
CA ALA A 55 -14.26 21.86 21.63
C ALA A 55 -12.79 22.07 22.00
N GLU A 56 -12.37 21.64 23.19
CA GLU A 56 -10.97 21.71 23.63
C GLU A 56 -10.11 20.67 22.90
N LEU A 57 -10.60 19.43 22.77
CA LEU A 57 -9.91 18.39 21.99
C LEU A 57 -9.75 18.82 20.53
N TYR A 58 -10.83 19.36 19.93
CA TYR A 58 -10.78 19.80 18.54
C TYR A 58 -9.79 20.97 18.36
N SER A 59 -9.86 22.01 19.20
CA SER A 59 -8.93 23.15 19.11
C SER A 59 -7.47 22.73 19.36
N SER A 60 -7.23 21.83 20.33
CA SER A 60 -5.90 21.27 20.58
C SER A 60 -5.36 20.52 19.35
N ALA A 61 -6.19 19.70 18.73
CA ALA A 61 -5.82 18.96 17.51
C ALA A 61 -5.48 19.92 16.36
N MET A 62 -6.31 20.95 16.13
CA MET A 62 -6.09 21.93 15.06
C MET A 62 -4.79 22.69 15.24
N ASN A 63 -4.49 23.18 16.45
CA ASN A 63 -3.22 23.85 16.76
C ASN A 63 -2.03 22.92 16.47
N LYS A 64 -2.12 21.64 16.87
CA LYS A 64 -1.08 20.65 16.60
C LYS A 64 -0.89 20.38 15.10
N LEU A 65 -1.98 20.36 14.31
CA LEU A 65 -1.91 20.21 12.85
C LEU A 65 -1.24 21.41 12.19
N GLU A 66 -1.55 22.64 12.63
CA GLU A 66 -0.92 23.87 12.16
C GLU A 66 0.59 23.89 12.47
N ASP A 67 0.98 23.42 13.64
CA ASP A 67 2.38 23.28 14.06
C ASP A 67 3.11 22.13 13.35
N GLY A 68 2.43 21.31 12.56
CA GLY A 68 2.99 20.12 11.91
C GLY A 68 3.21 18.93 12.87
N ASN A 69 2.65 19.00 14.07
CA ASN A 69 2.73 17.95 15.09
C ASN A 69 1.64 16.87 14.87
N TYR A 70 1.74 16.13 13.77
CA TYR A 70 0.68 15.21 13.30
C TYR A 70 0.37 14.08 14.27
N ARG A 71 1.36 13.45 14.93
CA ARG A 71 1.12 12.34 15.86
C ARG A 71 0.29 12.75 17.09
N PRO A 72 0.65 13.80 17.83
CA PRO A 72 -0.19 14.29 18.91
C PRO A 72 -1.56 14.80 18.46
N ALA A 73 -1.68 15.30 17.22
CA ALA A 73 -2.97 15.68 16.65
C ALA A 73 -3.87 14.46 16.41
N ILE A 74 -3.30 13.36 15.91
CA ILE A 74 -4.01 12.09 15.73
C ILE A 74 -4.58 11.60 17.07
N GLU A 75 -3.80 11.63 18.15
CA GLU A 75 -4.24 11.20 19.48
C GLU A 75 -5.47 12.01 19.99
N ASP A 76 -5.45 13.33 19.80
CA ASP A 76 -6.59 14.19 20.17
C ASP A 76 -7.82 13.90 19.29
N LEU A 77 -7.63 13.73 17.95
CA LEU A 77 -8.72 13.46 17.02
C LEU A 77 -9.35 12.08 17.23
N GLU A 78 -8.53 11.05 17.48
CA GLU A 78 -9.01 9.70 17.82
C GLU A 78 -9.78 9.71 19.15
N THR A 79 -9.28 10.46 20.14
CA THR A 79 -9.97 10.65 21.42
C THR A 79 -11.31 11.35 21.23
N LEU A 80 -11.36 12.40 20.39
CA LEU A 80 -12.57 13.11 20.05
C LEU A 80 -13.58 12.18 19.37
N GLU A 81 -13.15 11.42 18.38
CA GLU A 81 -14.02 10.48 17.67
C GLU A 81 -14.58 9.39 18.60
N ALA A 82 -13.75 8.86 19.51
CA ALA A 82 -14.16 7.84 20.46
C ALA A 82 -15.14 8.35 21.52
N ARG A 83 -14.93 9.57 22.03
CA ARG A 83 -15.74 10.13 23.11
C ARG A 83 -16.97 10.89 22.63
N TYR A 84 -16.87 11.53 21.47
CA TYR A 84 -17.91 12.42 20.92
C TYR A 84 -18.29 12.04 19.47
N PRO A 85 -18.71 10.77 19.18
CA PRO A 85 -18.95 10.29 17.82
C PRO A 85 -20.08 11.04 17.09
N TYR A 86 -20.96 11.70 17.82
CA TYR A 86 -22.06 12.53 17.31
C TYR A 86 -21.92 14.00 17.69
N GLY A 87 -20.73 14.41 18.08
CA GLY A 87 -20.43 15.77 18.46
C GLY A 87 -20.47 16.74 17.26
N ARG A 88 -20.48 18.02 17.59
CA ARG A 88 -20.53 19.10 16.58
C ARG A 88 -19.33 19.06 15.63
N HIS A 89 -18.16 18.67 16.13
CA HIS A 89 -16.92 18.62 15.37
C HIS A 89 -16.58 17.22 14.83
N SER A 90 -17.45 16.22 15.08
CA SER A 90 -17.15 14.82 14.79
C SER A 90 -16.82 14.58 13.30
N GLN A 91 -17.62 15.10 12.36
CA GLN A 91 -17.40 14.91 10.94
C GLN A 91 -16.12 15.61 10.46
N GLN A 92 -15.90 16.85 10.93
CA GLN A 92 -14.67 17.57 10.58
C GLN A 92 -13.43 16.89 11.17
N ALA A 93 -13.50 16.43 12.44
CA ALA A 93 -12.41 15.69 13.07
C ALA A 93 -12.04 14.41 12.32
N GLN A 94 -13.03 13.66 11.80
CA GLN A 94 -12.79 12.49 10.97
C GLN A 94 -12.05 12.85 9.67
N LEU A 95 -12.38 13.98 9.07
CA LEU A 95 -11.71 14.45 7.86
C LEU A 95 -10.29 14.92 8.13
N GLU A 96 -10.08 15.66 9.23
CA GLU A 96 -8.75 16.07 9.67
C GLU A 96 -7.87 14.87 10.06
N LEU A 97 -8.46 13.80 10.58
CA LEU A 97 -7.76 12.57 10.90
C LEU A 97 -7.19 11.90 9.63
N VAL A 98 -7.93 11.93 8.50
CA VAL A 98 -7.41 11.45 7.20
C VAL A 98 -6.15 12.24 6.81
N TYR A 99 -6.21 13.57 6.92
CA TYR A 99 -5.09 14.45 6.60
C TYR A 99 -3.89 14.21 7.54
N ALA A 100 -4.14 14.08 8.84
CA ALA A 100 -3.11 13.84 9.84
C ALA A 100 -2.37 12.51 9.60
N TYR A 101 -3.10 11.43 9.29
CA TYR A 101 -2.50 10.14 8.92
C TYR A 101 -1.67 10.24 7.63
N TYR A 102 -2.19 10.93 6.61
CA TYR A 102 -1.44 11.17 5.37
C TYR A 102 -0.12 11.90 5.64
N ARG A 103 -0.17 13.01 6.40
CA ARG A 103 1.01 13.84 6.71
C ARG A 103 2.01 13.14 7.63
N SER A 104 1.56 12.23 8.50
CA SER A 104 2.41 11.43 9.37
C SER A 104 2.98 10.17 8.71
N SER A 105 2.78 10.00 7.39
CA SER A 105 3.24 8.84 6.62
C SER A 105 2.68 7.50 7.12
N GLN A 106 1.38 7.48 7.45
CA GLN A 106 0.62 6.30 7.83
C GLN A 106 -0.40 5.93 6.74
N PRO A 107 0.03 5.44 5.56
CA PRO A 107 -0.83 5.32 4.37
C PRO A 107 -2.00 4.36 4.58
N ALA A 108 -1.80 3.25 5.28
CA ALA A 108 -2.88 2.29 5.55
C ALA A 108 -4.00 2.91 6.40
N ALA A 109 -3.64 3.68 7.45
CA ALA A 109 -4.60 4.38 8.31
C ALA A 109 -5.32 5.50 7.54
N ALA A 110 -4.59 6.29 6.74
CA ALA A 110 -5.16 7.35 5.93
C ALA A 110 -6.19 6.82 4.93
N LYS A 111 -5.85 5.76 4.18
CA LYS A 111 -6.77 5.12 3.21
C LYS A 111 -8.01 4.54 3.91
N ALA A 112 -7.84 3.91 5.07
CA ALA A 112 -8.94 3.33 5.84
C ALA A 112 -9.88 4.41 6.41
N ALA A 113 -9.32 5.48 6.99
CA ALA A 113 -10.08 6.61 7.51
C ALA A 113 -10.85 7.33 6.39
N ALA A 114 -10.21 7.59 5.24
CA ALA A 114 -10.86 8.19 4.08
C ALA A 114 -12.02 7.32 3.56
N ALA A 115 -11.80 6.02 3.39
CA ALA A 115 -12.84 5.10 2.94
C ALA A 115 -14.01 5.02 3.93
N ARG A 116 -13.74 5.09 5.23
CA ARG A 116 -14.76 5.16 6.28
C ARG A 116 -15.57 6.45 6.20
N PHE A 117 -14.91 7.59 6.07
CA PHE A 117 -15.56 8.91 5.94
C PHE A 117 -16.48 8.95 4.71
N ILE A 118 -15.99 8.55 3.55
CA ILE A 118 -16.76 8.48 2.29
C ILE A 118 -18.02 7.62 2.44
N ARG A 119 -17.90 6.49 3.14
CA ARG A 119 -19.05 5.58 3.36
C ARG A 119 -20.06 6.13 4.34
N LEU A 120 -19.62 6.79 5.41
CA LEU A 120 -20.49 7.32 6.46
C LEU A 120 -21.12 8.67 6.07
N HIS A 121 -20.43 9.46 5.27
CA HIS A 121 -20.81 10.83 4.93
C HIS A 121 -20.72 11.09 3.42
N PRO A 122 -21.45 10.32 2.59
CA PRO A 122 -21.34 10.39 1.12
C PRO A 122 -21.77 11.73 0.53
N ASP A 123 -22.62 12.48 1.24
CA ASP A 123 -23.18 13.77 0.82
C ASP A 123 -22.56 14.96 1.56
N HIS A 124 -21.46 14.73 2.31
CA HIS A 124 -20.75 15.81 3.00
C HIS A 124 -20.12 16.80 2.00
N GLU A 125 -20.19 18.09 2.29
CA GLU A 125 -19.70 19.14 1.38
C GLU A 125 -18.20 18.99 0.99
N HIS A 126 -17.40 18.36 1.84
CA HIS A 126 -15.97 18.09 1.62
C HIS A 126 -15.64 16.61 1.40
N VAL A 127 -16.60 15.81 0.94
CA VAL A 127 -16.35 14.38 0.66
C VAL A 127 -15.36 14.21 -0.49
N ASP A 128 -15.32 15.15 -1.43
CA ASP A 128 -14.34 15.22 -2.51
C ASP A 128 -12.90 15.31 -1.99
N TYR A 129 -12.67 16.02 -0.88
CA TYR A 129 -11.37 16.06 -0.22
C TYR A 129 -10.94 14.69 0.32
N ALA A 130 -11.87 13.92 0.89
CA ALA A 130 -11.57 12.56 1.35
C ALA A 130 -11.18 11.64 0.17
N TYR A 131 -11.87 11.72 -0.99
CA TYR A 131 -11.48 11.03 -2.22
C TYR A 131 -10.08 11.46 -2.70
N TYR A 132 -9.82 12.77 -2.68
CA TYR A 132 -8.53 13.31 -3.08
C TYR A 132 -7.40 12.81 -2.19
N LEU A 133 -7.54 12.90 -0.86
CA LEU A 133 -6.53 12.42 0.08
C LEU A 133 -6.28 10.91 -0.03
N LYS A 134 -7.34 10.12 -0.29
CA LYS A 134 -7.21 8.68 -0.51
C LYS A 134 -6.34 8.39 -1.74
N GLY A 135 -6.65 9.03 -2.87
CA GLY A 135 -5.87 8.92 -4.10
C GLY A 135 -4.43 9.43 -3.94
N LEU A 136 -4.26 10.55 -3.23
CA LEU A 136 -2.95 11.14 -2.96
C LEU A 136 -2.08 10.24 -2.08
N THR A 137 -2.67 9.60 -1.08
CA THR A 137 -1.97 8.65 -0.21
C THR A 137 -1.43 7.46 -1.01
N ALA A 138 -2.25 6.86 -1.89
CA ALA A 138 -1.82 5.78 -2.75
C ALA A 138 -0.77 6.25 -3.79
N PHE A 139 -0.87 7.49 -4.26
CA PHE A 139 0.10 8.10 -5.17
C PHE A 139 1.48 8.25 -4.53
N GLU A 140 1.55 8.76 -3.30
CA GLU A 140 2.81 8.90 -2.57
C GLU A 140 3.42 7.54 -2.16
N GLU A 141 2.57 6.56 -1.82
CA GLU A 141 2.99 5.19 -1.55
C GLU A 141 3.71 4.58 -2.77
N ASN A 142 3.20 4.84 -3.99
CA ASN A 142 3.85 4.41 -5.23
C ASN A 142 5.20 5.09 -5.47
N LYS A 143 5.44 6.29 -4.94
CA LYS A 143 6.72 6.99 -5.13
C LYS A 143 7.88 6.38 -4.35
N GLY A 144 7.61 5.71 -3.23
CA GLY A 144 8.63 5.16 -2.35
C GLY A 144 9.54 6.24 -1.70
N ALA A 145 9.97 5.99 -0.46
CA ALA A 145 10.75 6.99 0.28
C ALA A 145 12.18 7.22 -0.28
N PHE A 146 12.73 6.23 -1.02
CA PHE A 146 14.11 6.26 -1.51
C PHE A 146 14.25 6.33 -3.03
N ASP A 147 13.15 6.29 -3.77
CA ASP A 147 13.16 6.22 -5.24
C ASP A 147 13.86 7.41 -5.90
N GLN A 148 13.77 8.59 -5.30
CA GLN A 148 14.44 9.79 -5.79
C GLN A 148 15.98 9.69 -5.76
N TYR A 149 16.53 8.79 -4.91
CA TYR A 149 17.99 8.59 -4.78
C TYR A 149 18.51 7.40 -5.60
N LEU A 150 17.64 6.44 -5.94
CA LEU A 150 18.05 5.17 -6.55
C LEU A 150 17.88 5.13 -8.07
N GLY A 151 17.20 6.13 -8.68
CA GLY A 151 16.97 6.16 -10.14
C GLY A 151 16.26 4.91 -10.69
N THR A 152 15.50 4.21 -9.84
CA THR A 152 14.81 2.97 -10.21
C THR A 152 13.67 3.24 -11.18
N ASP A 153 13.55 2.41 -12.20
CA ASP A 153 12.41 2.44 -13.12
C ASP A 153 11.15 1.91 -12.41
N LYS A 154 10.32 2.82 -11.93
CA LYS A 154 9.08 2.52 -11.18
C LYS A 154 8.11 1.62 -11.92
N ALA A 155 8.16 1.64 -13.25
CA ALA A 155 7.31 0.77 -14.05
C ALA A 155 7.67 -0.73 -13.92
N LYS A 156 8.81 -1.07 -13.34
CA LYS A 156 9.21 -2.45 -13.04
C LYS A 156 8.68 -2.96 -11.71
N ASN A 157 8.23 -2.06 -10.82
CA ASN A 157 7.71 -2.41 -9.50
C ASN A 157 6.25 -2.87 -9.58
N ASP A 158 5.72 -3.39 -8.45
CA ASP A 158 4.29 -3.71 -8.34
C ASP A 158 3.45 -2.45 -8.57
N PRO A 159 2.53 -2.46 -9.53
CA PRO A 159 1.70 -1.31 -9.86
C PRO A 159 0.46 -1.17 -8.95
N GLY A 160 0.31 -1.95 -7.88
CA GLY A 160 -0.88 -1.98 -7.04
C GLY A 160 -1.27 -0.59 -6.54
N ALA A 161 -0.36 0.11 -5.86
CA ALA A 161 -0.61 1.45 -5.35
C ALA A 161 -0.91 2.48 -6.48
N ALA A 162 -0.27 2.35 -7.64
CA ALA A 162 -0.54 3.20 -8.80
C ALA A 162 -1.95 2.97 -9.37
N ARG A 163 -2.42 1.71 -9.40
CA ARG A 163 -3.81 1.40 -9.81
C ARG A 163 -4.84 1.93 -8.82
N ASP A 164 -4.60 1.74 -7.53
CA ASP A 164 -5.47 2.24 -6.48
C ASP A 164 -5.62 3.76 -6.59
N SER A 165 -4.51 4.48 -6.71
CA SER A 165 -4.48 5.93 -6.90
C SER A 165 -5.24 6.36 -8.16
N PHE A 166 -5.03 5.66 -9.29
CA PHE A 166 -5.72 5.95 -10.54
C PHE A 166 -7.24 5.81 -10.41
N VAL A 167 -7.72 4.73 -9.76
CA VAL A 167 -9.14 4.48 -9.53
C VAL A 167 -9.74 5.55 -8.61
N ASP A 168 -9.04 5.91 -7.54
CA ASP A 168 -9.52 6.92 -6.57
C ASP A 168 -9.65 8.30 -7.23
N PHE A 169 -8.64 8.74 -8.01
CA PHE A 169 -8.72 10.01 -8.75
C PHE A 169 -9.77 9.94 -9.88
N ALA A 170 -9.92 8.82 -10.57
CA ALA A 170 -10.96 8.66 -11.58
C ALA A 170 -12.35 8.82 -10.94
N THR A 171 -12.58 8.19 -9.79
CA THR A 171 -13.85 8.30 -9.04
C THR A 171 -14.11 9.74 -8.58
N LEU A 172 -13.07 10.45 -8.12
CA LEU A 172 -13.18 11.87 -7.77
C LEU A 172 -13.63 12.70 -8.99
N LEU A 173 -12.96 12.53 -10.13
CA LEU A 173 -13.26 13.30 -11.34
C LEU A 173 -14.64 12.99 -11.93
N GLU A 174 -15.11 11.75 -11.80
CA GLU A 174 -16.45 11.33 -12.25
C GLU A 174 -17.55 11.92 -11.35
N ARG A 175 -17.39 11.81 -10.03
CA ARG A 175 -18.41 12.23 -9.06
C ARG A 175 -18.38 13.74 -8.79
N PHE A 176 -17.20 14.35 -8.82
CA PHE A 176 -16.96 15.74 -8.44
C PHE A 176 -16.11 16.47 -9.49
N PRO A 177 -16.62 16.60 -10.74
CA PRO A 177 -15.84 17.16 -11.85
C PRO A 177 -15.42 18.63 -11.63
N ASN A 178 -16.15 19.36 -10.78
CA ASN A 178 -15.92 20.75 -10.43
C ASN A 178 -15.19 20.94 -9.07
N SER A 179 -14.74 19.86 -8.44
CA SER A 179 -13.95 19.93 -7.21
C SER A 179 -12.68 20.77 -7.43
N GLN A 180 -12.28 21.53 -6.41
CA GLN A 180 -10.99 22.25 -6.42
C GLN A 180 -9.79 21.32 -6.59
N TYR A 181 -9.92 20.03 -6.28
CA TYR A 181 -8.87 19.01 -6.40
C TYR A 181 -8.85 18.36 -7.80
N ALA A 182 -9.86 18.62 -8.65
CA ALA A 182 -9.96 18.00 -9.96
C ALA A 182 -8.79 18.34 -10.91
N PRO A 183 -8.26 19.59 -10.96
CA PRO A 183 -7.12 19.90 -11.82
C PRO A 183 -5.85 19.11 -11.47
N ASP A 184 -5.48 19.04 -10.19
CA ASP A 184 -4.33 18.27 -9.72
C ASP A 184 -4.51 16.76 -9.96
N SER A 185 -5.71 16.25 -9.70
CA SER A 185 -6.05 14.84 -9.93
C SER A 185 -5.87 14.45 -11.40
N ARG A 186 -6.27 15.31 -12.36
CA ARG A 186 -6.07 15.05 -13.79
C ARG A 186 -4.58 14.95 -14.16
N VAL A 187 -3.75 15.84 -13.63
CA VAL A 187 -2.30 15.80 -13.87
C VAL A 187 -1.69 14.50 -13.34
N ARG A 188 -2.06 14.10 -12.13
CA ARG A 188 -1.60 12.83 -11.55
C ARG A 188 -2.08 11.61 -12.33
N MET A 189 -3.31 11.63 -12.82
CA MET A 189 -3.86 10.55 -13.65
C MET A 189 -3.10 10.39 -14.97
N VAL A 190 -2.64 11.47 -15.61
CA VAL A 190 -1.78 11.36 -16.80
C VAL A 190 -0.47 10.65 -16.47
N TYR A 191 0.17 11.01 -15.36
CA TYR A 191 1.38 10.35 -14.89
C TYR A 191 1.16 8.87 -14.60
N LEU A 192 0.11 8.54 -13.82
CA LEU A 192 -0.23 7.17 -13.45
C LEU A 192 -0.54 6.31 -14.68
N ARG A 193 -1.32 6.84 -15.64
CA ARG A 193 -1.63 6.15 -16.90
C ARG A 193 -0.36 5.80 -17.69
N ASN A 194 0.57 6.73 -17.80
CA ASN A 194 1.84 6.49 -18.47
C ASN A 194 2.68 5.44 -17.73
N LEU A 195 2.70 5.48 -16.40
CA LEU A 195 3.40 4.51 -15.57
C LEU A 195 2.83 3.10 -15.73
N LEU A 196 1.50 2.97 -15.66
CA LEU A 196 0.80 1.69 -15.82
C LEU A 196 1.00 1.12 -17.23
N ALA A 197 0.90 1.95 -18.26
CA ALA A 197 1.19 1.53 -19.63
C ALA A 197 2.62 1.01 -19.80
N LYS A 198 3.60 1.72 -19.24
CA LYS A 198 5.01 1.32 -19.27
C LYS A 198 5.24 0.01 -18.50
N HIS A 199 4.54 -0.20 -17.38
CA HIS A 199 4.58 -1.48 -16.66
C HIS A 199 4.14 -2.65 -17.54
N GLU A 200 3.03 -2.52 -18.27
CA GLU A 200 2.55 -3.58 -19.19
C GLU A 200 3.55 -3.86 -20.31
N ILE A 201 4.28 -2.84 -20.80
CA ILE A 201 5.39 -3.05 -21.77
C ILE A 201 6.54 -3.84 -21.14
N HIS A 202 6.91 -3.57 -19.87
CA HIS A 202 7.91 -4.38 -19.18
C HIS A 202 7.48 -5.86 -19.05
N VAL A 203 6.22 -6.07 -18.71
CA VAL A 203 5.65 -7.43 -18.63
C VAL A 203 5.63 -8.11 -20.00
N ALA A 204 5.26 -7.39 -21.06
CA ALA A 204 5.30 -7.91 -22.43
C ALA A 204 6.72 -8.34 -22.85
N ASN A 205 7.72 -7.49 -22.57
CA ASN A 205 9.13 -7.79 -22.85
C ASN A 205 9.66 -8.99 -22.05
N TYR A 206 9.22 -9.18 -20.81
CA TYR A 206 9.50 -10.38 -20.03
C TYR A 206 8.97 -11.63 -20.73
N TYR A 207 7.75 -11.61 -21.26
CA TYR A 207 7.20 -12.73 -22.02
C TYR A 207 7.94 -12.97 -23.35
N ILE A 208 8.36 -11.91 -24.04
CA ILE A 208 9.20 -12.03 -25.26
C ILE A 208 10.49 -12.78 -24.94
N SER A 209 11.18 -12.43 -23.84
CA SER A 209 12.44 -13.09 -23.46
C SER A 209 12.30 -14.59 -23.17
N ARG A 210 11.06 -15.05 -22.97
CA ARG A 210 10.69 -16.45 -22.74
C ARG A 210 10.02 -17.13 -23.95
N ASN A 211 10.00 -16.45 -25.10
CA ASN A 211 9.30 -16.89 -26.31
C ASN A 211 7.80 -17.16 -26.11
N ALA A 212 7.20 -16.52 -25.08
CA ALA A 212 5.77 -16.62 -24.77
C ALA A 212 4.99 -15.55 -25.57
N TRP A 213 5.02 -15.69 -26.90
CA TRP A 213 4.54 -14.68 -27.85
C TRP A 213 3.08 -14.30 -27.66
N LEU A 214 2.18 -15.26 -27.42
CA LEU A 214 0.77 -14.96 -27.18
C LEU A 214 0.56 -14.10 -25.92
N ALA A 215 1.30 -14.41 -24.85
CA ALA A 215 1.22 -13.62 -23.63
C ALA A 215 1.76 -12.19 -23.84
N ALA A 216 2.85 -12.04 -24.58
CA ALA A 216 3.40 -10.74 -24.95
C ALA A 216 2.40 -9.93 -25.79
N ALA A 217 1.80 -10.55 -26.83
CA ALA A 217 0.80 -9.90 -27.66
C ALA A 217 -0.42 -9.42 -26.84
N ASN A 218 -0.90 -10.24 -25.90
CA ASN A 218 -2.04 -9.88 -25.04
C ASN A 218 -1.72 -8.71 -24.11
N ARG A 219 -0.50 -8.62 -23.56
CA ARG A 219 -0.08 -7.47 -22.76
C ARG A 219 0.02 -6.20 -23.58
N ALA A 220 0.63 -6.30 -24.76
CA ALA A 220 0.72 -5.17 -25.69
C ALA A 220 -0.67 -4.69 -26.16
N LYS A 221 -1.54 -5.65 -26.53
CA LYS A 221 -2.93 -5.34 -26.88
C LYS A 221 -3.66 -4.61 -25.76
N TYR A 222 -3.46 -5.04 -24.52
CA TYR A 222 -4.06 -4.37 -23.34
C TYR A 222 -3.63 -2.90 -23.25
N VAL A 223 -2.37 -2.57 -23.57
CA VAL A 223 -1.91 -1.18 -23.63
C VAL A 223 -2.65 -0.38 -24.69
N VAL A 224 -2.79 -0.93 -25.89
CA VAL A 224 -3.49 -0.24 -27.00
C VAL A 224 -4.97 0.00 -26.67
N GLU A 225 -5.61 -0.92 -25.99
CA GLU A 225 -7.03 -0.85 -25.65
C GLU A 225 -7.34 0.05 -24.44
N ASN A 226 -6.47 0.05 -23.41
CA ASN A 226 -6.78 0.66 -22.12
C ASN A 226 -5.93 1.90 -21.79
N TYR A 227 -4.77 2.07 -22.43
CA TYR A 227 -3.85 3.16 -22.16
C TYR A 227 -3.57 4.02 -23.41
N GLN A 228 -4.64 4.35 -24.13
CA GLN A 228 -4.57 5.23 -25.30
C GLN A 228 -3.97 6.59 -24.92
N LEU A 229 -3.36 7.28 -25.89
CA LEU A 229 -2.69 8.56 -25.69
C LEU A 229 -1.46 8.51 -24.76
N THR A 230 -0.86 7.31 -24.57
CA THR A 230 0.42 7.17 -23.88
C THR A 230 1.53 6.88 -24.87
N PRO A 231 2.79 7.29 -24.58
CA PRO A 231 3.95 6.98 -25.43
C PRO A 231 4.17 5.45 -25.59
N SER A 232 3.63 4.64 -24.69
CA SER A 232 3.76 3.19 -24.74
C SER A 232 2.96 2.52 -25.85
N VAL A 233 1.99 3.20 -26.46
CA VAL A 233 1.14 2.63 -27.52
C VAL A 233 1.95 2.25 -28.75
N GLU A 234 2.87 3.10 -29.19
CA GLU A 234 3.77 2.80 -30.31
C GLU A 234 4.57 1.52 -30.06
N THR A 235 5.22 1.44 -28.91
CA THR A 235 5.98 0.23 -28.52
C THR A 235 5.08 -1.01 -28.43
N ALA A 236 3.86 -0.86 -27.91
CA ALA A 236 2.89 -1.95 -27.82
C ALA A 236 2.49 -2.49 -29.20
N LEU A 237 2.22 -1.60 -30.15
CA LEU A 237 1.91 -2.00 -31.54
C LEU A 237 3.10 -2.74 -32.17
N GLY A 238 4.33 -2.28 -31.99
CA GLY A 238 5.53 -2.99 -32.46
C GLY A 238 5.68 -4.38 -31.84
N ILE A 239 5.39 -4.54 -30.54
CA ILE A 239 5.36 -5.84 -29.88
C ILE A 239 4.28 -6.75 -30.47
N MET A 240 3.08 -6.22 -30.74
CA MET A 240 1.99 -6.99 -31.37
C MET A 240 2.39 -7.49 -32.75
N VAL A 241 2.95 -6.61 -33.61
CA VAL A 241 3.44 -7.00 -34.94
C VAL A 241 4.41 -8.18 -34.85
N ARG A 242 5.43 -8.05 -34.03
CA ARG A 242 6.44 -9.09 -33.85
C ARG A 242 5.82 -10.39 -33.28
N ALA A 243 5.06 -10.27 -32.21
CA ALA A 243 4.52 -11.44 -31.51
C ALA A 243 3.51 -12.22 -32.38
N TYR A 244 2.66 -11.53 -33.14
CA TYR A 244 1.74 -12.19 -34.07
C TYR A 244 2.48 -12.81 -35.25
N GLY A 245 3.55 -12.19 -35.75
CA GLY A 245 4.42 -12.79 -36.78
C GLY A 245 5.05 -14.10 -36.34
N GLU A 246 5.64 -14.12 -35.13
CA GLU A 246 6.23 -15.36 -34.54
C GLU A 246 5.20 -16.47 -34.29
N LEU A 247 3.93 -16.11 -34.10
CA LEU A 247 2.81 -17.05 -33.94
C LEU A 247 2.23 -17.52 -35.33
N GLY A 248 2.70 -16.97 -36.45
CA GLY A 248 2.13 -17.23 -37.77
C GLY A 248 0.74 -16.60 -38.00
N LEU A 249 0.33 -15.69 -37.14
CA LEU A 249 -0.96 -14.94 -37.20
C LEU A 249 -0.81 -13.71 -38.12
N GLN A 250 -0.50 -13.92 -39.39
CA GLN A 250 -0.12 -12.83 -40.30
C GLN A 250 -1.17 -11.74 -40.41
N ASN A 251 -2.46 -12.06 -40.49
CA ASN A 251 -3.53 -11.08 -40.57
C ASN A 251 -3.53 -10.13 -39.35
N ASN A 252 -3.21 -10.65 -38.17
CA ASN A 252 -3.15 -9.85 -36.93
C ASN A 252 -1.89 -8.96 -36.92
N ALA A 253 -0.76 -9.48 -37.40
CA ALA A 253 0.47 -8.70 -37.56
C ALA A 253 0.27 -7.55 -38.54
N ASP A 254 -0.30 -7.82 -39.73
CA ASP A 254 -0.58 -6.80 -40.74
C ASP A 254 -1.57 -5.73 -40.26
N ASN A 255 -2.55 -6.11 -39.45
CA ASN A 255 -3.50 -5.18 -38.84
C ASN A 255 -2.78 -4.26 -37.85
N ALA A 256 -1.94 -4.83 -36.96
CA ALA A 256 -1.17 -4.04 -35.99
C ALA A 256 -0.17 -3.10 -36.71
N GLN A 257 0.48 -3.59 -37.77
CA GLN A 257 1.40 -2.79 -38.58
C GLN A 257 0.68 -1.62 -39.25
N ARG A 258 -0.49 -1.83 -39.85
CA ARG A 258 -1.25 -0.73 -40.46
C ARG A 258 -1.63 0.37 -39.44
N VAL A 259 -1.99 -0.02 -38.21
CA VAL A 259 -2.30 0.95 -37.14
C VAL A 259 -1.04 1.69 -36.73
N LEU A 260 0.11 1.00 -36.62
CA LEU A 260 1.39 1.59 -36.30
C LEU A 260 1.80 2.63 -37.35
N ASP A 261 1.76 2.26 -38.63
CA ASP A 261 2.15 3.11 -39.74
C ASP A 261 1.22 4.35 -39.85
N ALA A 262 -0.08 4.15 -39.66
CA ALA A 262 -1.06 5.23 -39.75
C ALA A 262 -0.90 6.30 -38.65
N ASN A 263 -0.45 5.90 -37.46
CA ASN A 263 -0.36 6.82 -36.31
C ASN A 263 1.07 7.30 -36.01
N TYR A 264 2.09 6.51 -36.38
CA TYR A 264 3.48 6.78 -35.98
C TYR A 264 4.47 6.72 -37.18
N GLY A 265 4.05 6.29 -38.35
CA GLY A 265 4.91 6.10 -39.52
C GLY A 265 5.61 7.38 -40.01
N ALA A 266 5.02 8.55 -39.79
CA ALA A 266 5.63 9.84 -40.14
C ALA A 266 6.70 10.30 -39.13
N ALA A 267 6.63 9.85 -37.87
CA ALA A 267 7.56 10.26 -36.84
C ALA A 267 8.90 9.50 -36.90
N THR A 268 8.89 8.24 -37.34
CA THR A 268 10.11 7.44 -37.53
C THR A 268 11.00 7.96 -38.66
N HIS A 269 10.42 8.53 -39.71
CA HIS A 269 11.21 9.13 -40.80
C HIS A 269 11.94 10.42 -40.41
N THR A 270 11.34 11.27 -39.55
CA THR A 270 11.99 12.49 -39.08
C THR A 270 13.09 12.20 -38.04
N ALA A 271 12.92 11.22 -37.16
CA ALA A 271 13.93 10.88 -36.17
C ALA A 271 15.17 10.19 -36.77
N THR A 272 14.99 9.34 -37.79
CA THR A 272 16.11 8.68 -38.49
C THR A 272 16.87 9.65 -39.39
N VAL A 273 16.22 10.66 -39.99
CA VAL A 273 16.89 11.69 -40.78
C VAL A 273 17.70 12.64 -39.91
N SER A 274 17.20 13.05 -38.72
CA SER A 274 17.94 13.93 -37.81
C SER A 274 19.19 13.27 -37.20
N VAL A 275 19.16 11.98 -36.90
CA VAL A 275 20.32 11.24 -36.40
C VAL A 275 21.36 10.96 -37.49
N ALA A 276 20.94 10.86 -38.75
CA ALA A 276 21.86 10.69 -39.88
C ALA A 276 22.56 12.00 -40.26
N GLU A 277 21.91 13.14 -40.03
CA GLU A 277 22.52 14.47 -40.25
C GLU A 277 23.48 14.91 -39.14
N GLU A 278 23.29 14.44 -37.88
CA GLU A 278 24.24 14.73 -36.79
C GLU A 278 25.52 13.87 -36.83
N LEU A 279 25.60 12.85 -37.69
CA LEU A 279 26.76 11.95 -37.82
C LEU A 279 27.58 12.22 -39.11
N GLN A 280 27.29 13.28 -39.87
CA GLN A 280 28.10 13.81 -40.98
C GLN A 280 28.78 15.10 -40.59
#